data_2731cbf7d6a1b5b02d51ca1cbf977ee2
#
_entry.id   2731cbf7d6a1b5b02d51ca1cbf977ee2
#
_cell.length_a   1.000
_cell.length_b   1.000
_cell.length_c   1.000
_cell.angle_alpha   90.00
_cell.angle_beta   90.00
_cell.angle_gamma   90.00
#
_symmetry.space_group_name_H-M   'P 1'
#
loop_
_entity.id
_entity.type
_entity.pdbx_description
1 polymer ?
#
loop_
_entity_poly.entity_id
_entity_poly.type
_entity_poly.pdbx_seq_one_letter_code
_entity_poly.pdbx_strand_id
1 'polypeptide(L)'
;MRVRVSILFAALIVVGFRTDARMQSHGAAADRVPAAGGDIIITPIIHSSVQIEHAGKVIQVDPWSLGDLSRAKAADLILITDDPGHHLDPKAIQQLRKPGAPVVVTATVKAKFADGIVMANGERGSKAGIDIEAIPAYDIIPGEPSHPKGKSNGYVITLGGKRIYFAGVTECVPEVRALRGIDVAFVPLNIPLQRMTPAAAAECVKALRPAVVYPYHYDQVYAARLVNPRATAEGPAGGLTVAQSLQAFRDALRGTPVEVRDGNWYPVTTTR
;
A
#
# COMPACT_ATOMS: atom_id res chain seq x y z
N MET A 1 -75.82 3.19 43.67
CA MET A 1 -75.05 3.87 42.60
C MET A 1 -73.63 3.29 42.60
N ARG A 2 -73.33 2.34 41.71
CA ARG A 2 -72.02 1.68 41.64
C ARG A 2 -71.26 2.22 40.42
N VAL A 3 -70.13 2.91 40.66
CA VAL A 3 -69.26 3.45 39.64
C VAL A 3 -68.31 2.33 39.22
N ARG A 4 -68.34 1.95 37.93
CA ARG A 4 -67.37 1.05 37.31
C ARG A 4 -66.19 1.88 36.76
N VAL A 5 -65.03 1.64 37.33
CA VAL A 5 -63.75 2.18 36.79
C VAL A 5 -63.21 1.16 35.80
N SER A 6 -63.13 1.51 34.53
CA SER A 6 -62.48 0.72 33.49
C SER A 6 -61.02 1.16 33.38
N ILE A 7 -60.09 0.20 33.66
CA ILE A 7 -58.66 0.43 33.50
C ILE A 7 -58.29 -0.05 32.08
N LEU A 8 -57.87 0.90 31.22
CA LEU A 8 -57.26 0.58 29.93
C LEU A 8 -55.79 0.24 30.15
N PHE A 9 -55.44 -1.00 29.80
CA PHE A 9 -54.04 -1.39 29.65
C PHE A 9 -53.55 -1.00 28.25
N ALA A 10 -52.63 -0.03 28.19
CA ALA A 10 -51.87 0.25 26.98
C ALA A 10 -50.67 -0.69 26.88
N ALA A 11 -50.69 -1.58 25.91
CA ALA A 11 -49.55 -2.44 25.60
C ALA A 11 -48.50 -1.67 24.83
N LEU A 12 -47.35 -1.42 25.43
CA LEU A 12 -46.19 -0.83 24.79
C LEU A 12 -45.47 -1.93 23.95
N ILE A 13 -45.62 -1.86 22.63
CA ILE A 13 -44.86 -2.72 21.71
C ILE A 13 -43.47 -2.10 21.57
N VAL A 14 -42.47 -2.71 22.25
CA VAL A 14 -41.06 -2.40 22.05
C VAL A 14 -40.60 -3.11 20.79
N VAL A 15 -40.52 -2.40 19.68
CA VAL A 15 -39.87 -2.87 18.46
C VAL A 15 -38.37 -2.82 18.69
N GLY A 16 -37.80 -3.96 19.06
CA GLY A 16 -36.35 -4.13 19.16
C GLY A 16 -35.75 -4.13 17.77
N PHE A 17 -35.11 -3.04 17.36
CA PHE A 17 -34.19 -3.05 16.22
C PHE A 17 -32.97 -3.91 16.61
N ARG A 18 -32.96 -5.16 16.16
CA ARG A 18 -31.72 -5.96 16.12
C ARG A 18 -30.88 -5.42 14.99
N THR A 19 -29.92 -4.59 15.31
CA THR A 19 -28.79 -4.34 14.42
C THR A 19 -27.93 -5.60 14.39
N ASP A 20 -28.22 -6.48 13.44
CA ASP A 20 -27.29 -7.53 13.07
C ASP A 20 -26.05 -6.86 12.48
N ALA A 21 -25.11 -6.53 13.33
CA ALA A 21 -23.74 -6.29 12.91
C ALA A 21 -23.19 -7.60 12.37
N ARG A 22 -23.48 -7.91 11.11
CA ARG A 22 -22.74 -8.92 10.38
C ARG A 22 -21.28 -8.46 10.37
N MET A 23 -20.49 -8.99 11.28
CA MET A 23 -19.05 -9.08 11.10
C MET A 23 -18.83 -9.89 9.82
N GLN A 24 -18.70 -9.17 8.71
CA GLN A 24 -18.19 -9.76 7.48
C GLN A 24 -16.77 -10.23 7.80
N SER A 25 -16.59 -11.55 7.83
CA SER A 25 -15.27 -12.16 7.73
C SER A 25 -14.71 -11.76 6.36
N HIS A 26 -13.94 -10.68 6.32
CA HIS A 26 -13.22 -10.27 5.14
C HIS A 26 -12.02 -11.20 4.98
N GLY A 27 -12.23 -12.34 4.34
CA GLY A 27 -11.15 -12.91 3.55
C GLY A 27 -10.69 -11.80 2.60
N ALA A 28 -9.37 -11.58 2.47
CA ALA A 28 -8.78 -10.48 1.73
C ALA A 28 -9.45 -10.30 0.36
N ALA A 29 -10.50 -9.48 0.29
CA ALA A 29 -11.10 -9.10 -0.96
C ALA A 29 -10.15 -8.11 -1.63
N ALA A 30 -9.76 -8.40 -2.87
CA ALA A 30 -8.99 -7.46 -3.67
C ALA A 30 -9.83 -6.19 -3.92
N ASP A 31 -9.22 -5.04 -3.78
CA ASP A 31 -9.83 -3.77 -4.10
C ASP A 31 -9.94 -3.57 -5.62
N ARG A 32 -10.94 -2.80 -6.06
CA ARG A 32 -11.19 -2.54 -7.48
C ARG A 32 -11.17 -1.05 -7.76
N VAL A 33 -10.58 -0.70 -8.91
CA VAL A 33 -10.58 0.66 -9.45
C VAL A 33 -11.06 0.59 -10.91
N PRO A 34 -12.18 1.21 -11.26
CA PRO A 34 -12.68 1.23 -12.62
C PRO A 34 -11.68 1.86 -13.59
N ALA A 35 -11.43 1.19 -14.75
CA ALA A 35 -10.51 1.65 -15.79
C ALA A 35 -10.98 1.21 -17.19
N ALA A 36 -10.42 1.78 -18.23
CA ALA A 36 -10.70 1.34 -19.59
C ALA A 36 -10.16 -0.08 -19.81
N GLY A 37 -10.96 -0.95 -20.39
CA GLY A 37 -10.59 -2.36 -20.61
C GLY A 37 -10.87 -3.27 -19.39
N GLY A 38 -11.53 -2.78 -18.35
CA GLY A 38 -11.93 -3.51 -17.15
C GLY A 38 -11.31 -2.96 -15.88
N ASP A 39 -11.78 -3.44 -14.73
CA ASP A 39 -11.28 -3.00 -13.44
C ASP A 39 -9.78 -3.31 -13.27
N ILE A 40 -9.07 -2.39 -12.63
CA ILE A 40 -7.78 -2.66 -12.02
C ILE A 40 -8.05 -3.31 -10.67
N ILE A 41 -7.47 -4.49 -10.45
CA ILE A 41 -7.58 -5.25 -9.22
C ILE A 41 -6.30 -5.03 -8.41
N ILE A 42 -6.45 -4.55 -7.18
CA ILE A 42 -5.35 -4.24 -6.26
C ILE A 42 -5.41 -5.24 -5.12
N THR A 43 -4.33 -5.99 -4.92
CA THR A 43 -4.19 -6.95 -3.82
C THR A 43 -2.95 -6.59 -2.99
N PRO A 44 -3.11 -5.88 -1.86
CA PRO A 44 -2.05 -5.75 -0.88
C PRO A 44 -1.64 -7.12 -0.34
N ILE A 45 -0.34 -7.36 -0.18
CA ILE A 45 0.18 -8.66 0.29
C ILE A 45 0.81 -8.50 1.66
N ILE A 46 1.92 -7.75 1.74
CA ILE A 46 2.65 -7.51 2.99
C ILE A 46 3.55 -6.27 2.81
N HIS A 47 3.62 -5.40 3.82
CA HIS A 47 4.57 -4.29 3.91
C HIS A 47 4.51 -3.34 2.72
N SER A 48 5.37 -3.54 1.68
CA SER A 48 5.34 -2.82 0.40
C SER A 48 4.92 -3.70 -0.78
N SER A 49 4.68 -5.00 -0.53
CA SER A 49 4.34 -5.96 -1.59
C SER A 49 2.90 -5.78 -2.05
N VAL A 50 2.72 -5.47 -3.33
CA VAL A 50 1.40 -5.27 -3.95
C VAL A 50 1.31 -6.03 -5.25
N GLN A 51 0.19 -6.74 -5.47
CA GLN A 51 -0.18 -7.27 -6.77
C GLN A 51 -1.21 -6.37 -7.43
N ILE A 52 -0.98 -6.07 -8.70
CA ILE A 52 -1.91 -5.33 -9.56
C ILE A 52 -2.28 -6.20 -10.75
N GLU A 53 -3.58 -6.25 -11.06
CA GLU A 53 -4.07 -6.98 -12.23
C GLU A 53 -4.91 -6.05 -13.10
N HIS A 54 -4.71 -6.10 -14.41
CA HIS A 54 -5.52 -5.37 -15.36
C HIS A 54 -5.42 -6.01 -16.77
N ALA A 55 -6.54 -6.17 -17.45
CA ALA A 55 -6.61 -6.66 -18.83
C ALA A 55 -5.74 -7.91 -19.08
N GLY A 56 -5.77 -8.87 -18.16
CA GLY A 56 -5.01 -10.13 -18.26
C GLY A 56 -3.52 -10.02 -17.91
N LYS A 57 -3.02 -8.84 -17.56
CA LYS A 57 -1.65 -8.63 -17.07
C LYS A 57 -1.61 -8.64 -15.55
N VAL A 58 -0.51 -9.15 -15.00
CA VAL A 58 -0.19 -9.16 -13.59
C VAL A 58 1.11 -8.43 -13.35
N ILE A 59 1.10 -7.46 -12.46
CA ILE A 59 2.27 -6.71 -12.01
C ILE A 59 2.49 -7.01 -10.53
N GLN A 60 3.71 -7.32 -10.15
CA GLN A 60 4.12 -7.44 -8.75
C GLN A 60 5.07 -6.28 -8.40
N VAL A 61 4.82 -5.62 -7.29
CA VAL A 61 5.69 -4.57 -6.74
C VAL A 61 6.29 -5.09 -5.45
N ASP A 62 7.61 -5.03 -5.32
CA ASP A 62 8.37 -5.48 -4.15
C ASP A 62 7.88 -6.82 -3.58
N PRO A 63 7.79 -7.90 -4.38
CA PRO A 63 7.27 -9.17 -3.88
C PRO A 63 8.18 -9.72 -2.79
N TRP A 64 7.59 -10.09 -1.63
CA TRP A 64 8.31 -10.59 -0.47
C TRP A 64 7.77 -11.96 -0.02
N SER A 65 8.66 -12.97 0.05
CA SER A 65 8.29 -14.36 0.34
C SER A 65 7.83 -14.61 1.78
N LEU A 66 7.92 -13.62 2.67
CA LEU A 66 7.33 -13.69 4.00
C LEU A 66 5.82 -13.41 4.00
N GLY A 67 5.29 -12.80 2.95
CA GLY A 67 3.86 -12.64 2.77
C GLY A 67 3.16 -13.95 2.37
N ASP A 68 1.85 -14.00 2.52
CA ASP A 68 1.05 -15.09 1.97
C ASP A 68 0.96 -14.97 0.44
N LEU A 69 1.83 -15.68 -0.25
CA LEU A 69 1.87 -15.75 -1.71
C LEU A 69 0.98 -16.84 -2.30
N SER A 70 0.18 -17.56 -1.48
CA SER A 70 -0.67 -18.67 -1.96
C SER A 70 -1.72 -18.22 -3.00
N ARG A 71 -2.12 -16.96 -2.94
CA ARG A 71 -3.08 -16.33 -3.87
C ARG A 71 -2.41 -15.40 -4.89
N ALA A 72 -1.10 -15.23 -4.80
CA ALA A 72 -0.36 -14.41 -5.74
C ALA A 72 -0.27 -15.09 -7.11
N LYS A 73 -0.35 -14.29 -8.16
CA LYS A 73 -0.33 -14.74 -9.55
C LYS A 73 1.04 -14.49 -10.17
N ALA A 74 1.39 -15.34 -11.14
CA ALA A 74 2.61 -15.17 -11.91
C ALA A 74 2.60 -13.84 -12.68
N ALA A 75 3.67 -13.06 -12.53
CA ALA A 75 3.80 -11.69 -13.02
C ALA A 75 4.25 -11.60 -14.47
N ASP A 76 3.63 -10.71 -15.21
CA ASP A 76 4.10 -10.24 -16.53
C ASP A 76 5.17 -9.14 -16.38
N LEU A 77 5.22 -8.47 -15.21
CA LEU A 77 6.17 -7.42 -14.87
C LEU A 77 6.39 -7.42 -13.36
N ILE A 78 7.65 -7.27 -12.95
CA ILE A 78 8.02 -7.05 -11.54
C ILE A 78 8.73 -5.71 -11.42
N LEU A 79 8.35 -4.90 -10.43
CA LEU A 79 8.98 -3.62 -10.09
C LEU A 79 9.61 -3.74 -8.72
N ILE A 80 10.89 -3.38 -8.62
CA ILE A 80 11.65 -3.37 -7.35
C ILE A 80 12.05 -1.92 -7.04
N THR A 81 11.60 -1.42 -5.90
CA THR A 81 11.78 -0.03 -5.52
C THR A 81 13.12 0.25 -4.83
N ASP A 82 13.64 -0.72 -4.06
CA ASP A 82 14.86 -0.56 -3.27
C ASP A 82 15.58 -1.90 -3.07
N ASP A 83 16.76 -1.87 -2.44
CA ASP A 83 17.68 -3.00 -2.30
C ASP A 83 17.64 -3.80 -0.98
N PRO A 84 16.97 -3.38 0.12
CA PRO A 84 16.75 -4.23 1.28
C PRO A 84 15.89 -5.46 0.99
N GLY A 85 16.10 -6.55 1.75
CA GLY A 85 15.47 -7.86 1.49
C GLY A 85 13.94 -7.89 1.54
N HIS A 86 13.30 -6.89 2.12
CA HIS A 86 11.84 -6.74 2.11
C HIS A 86 11.31 -6.02 0.85
N HIS A 87 12.20 -5.51 -0.01
CA HIS A 87 11.90 -5.01 -1.35
C HIS A 87 12.50 -5.94 -2.42
N LEU A 88 13.77 -6.32 -2.25
CA LEU A 88 14.47 -7.24 -3.16
C LEU A 88 14.51 -8.64 -2.54
N ASP A 89 13.58 -9.49 -2.89
CA ASP A 89 13.55 -10.91 -2.50
C ASP A 89 13.66 -11.81 -3.74
N PRO A 90 14.86 -12.35 -4.03
CA PRO A 90 15.06 -13.24 -5.18
C PRO A 90 14.18 -14.49 -5.15
N LYS A 91 13.82 -15.01 -3.95
CA LYS A 91 12.94 -16.17 -3.80
C LYS A 91 11.51 -15.84 -4.25
N ALA A 92 10.97 -14.70 -3.84
CA ALA A 92 9.65 -14.25 -4.26
C ALA A 92 9.64 -13.92 -5.77
N ILE A 93 10.70 -13.28 -6.28
CA ILE A 93 10.86 -13.00 -7.71
C ILE A 93 10.85 -14.31 -8.51
N GLN A 94 11.64 -15.30 -8.11
CA GLN A 94 11.67 -16.60 -8.78
C GLN A 94 10.32 -17.31 -8.78
N GLN A 95 9.61 -17.26 -7.65
CA GLN A 95 8.30 -17.91 -7.51
C GLN A 95 7.22 -17.26 -8.39
N LEU A 96 7.25 -15.93 -8.53
CA LEU A 96 6.15 -15.17 -9.14
C LEU A 96 6.44 -14.71 -10.56
N ARG A 97 7.68 -14.79 -11.05
CA ARG A 97 8.05 -14.32 -12.38
C ARG A 97 7.63 -15.31 -13.46
N LYS A 98 6.84 -14.89 -14.45
CA LYS A 98 6.65 -15.67 -15.67
C LYS A 98 7.97 -15.80 -16.45
N PRO A 99 8.18 -16.89 -17.20
CA PRO A 99 9.34 -17.01 -18.07
C PRO A 99 9.52 -15.78 -18.98
N GLY A 100 10.69 -15.14 -18.95
CA GLY A 100 10.99 -13.95 -19.76
C GLY A 100 10.35 -12.64 -19.28
N ALA A 101 9.55 -12.63 -18.23
CA ALA A 101 8.96 -11.39 -17.71
C ALA A 101 10.06 -10.43 -17.21
N PRO A 102 9.99 -9.13 -17.55
CA PRO A 102 10.96 -8.14 -17.11
C PRO A 102 10.86 -7.91 -15.59
N VAL A 103 12.03 -7.73 -14.96
CA VAL A 103 12.16 -7.23 -13.59
C VAL A 103 12.83 -5.86 -13.67
N VAL A 104 12.09 -4.80 -13.42
CA VAL A 104 12.60 -3.42 -13.42
C VAL A 104 13.19 -3.10 -12.06
N VAL A 105 14.39 -2.54 -12.05
CA VAL A 105 15.20 -2.35 -10.85
C VAL A 105 15.92 -1.00 -10.86
N THR A 106 16.48 -0.60 -9.70
CA THR A 106 17.43 0.50 -9.62
C THR A 106 18.85 0.03 -9.94
N ALA A 107 19.80 0.94 -10.12
CA ALA A 107 21.20 0.59 -10.34
C ALA A 107 21.80 -0.17 -9.14
N THR A 108 21.42 0.19 -7.91
CA THR A 108 21.85 -0.51 -6.68
C THR A 108 21.30 -1.91 -6.57
N VAL A 109 20.04 -2.10 -6.95
CA VAL A 109 19.40 -3.42 -7.03
C VAL A 109 20.08 -4.29 -8.11
N LYS A 110 20.40 -3.71 -9.27
CA LYS A 110 21.11 -4.41 -10.36
C LYS A 110 22.44 -5.02 -9.91
N ALA A 111 23.16 -4.35 -9.01
CA ALA A 111 24.39 -4.88 -8.45
C ALA A 111 24.19 -6.17 -7.62
N LYS A 112 22.98 -6.36 -7.06
CA LYS A 112 22.60 -7.53 -6.26
C LYS A 112 21.75 -8.54 -7.04
N PHE A 113 21.09 -8.10 -8.10
CA PHE A 113 20.21 -8.90 -8.94
C PHE A 113 20.52 -8.68 -10.43
N ALA A 114 21.47 -9.45 -10.95
CA ALA A 114 22.06 -9.27 -12.27
C ALA A 114 21.07 -9.36 -13.45
N ASP A 115 19.94 -10.04 -13.28
CA ASP A 115 18.90 -10.20 -14.32
C ASP A 115 17.86 -9.05 -14.33
N GLY A 116 18.06 -8.01 -13.51
CA GLY A 116 17.19 -6.83 -13.50
C GLY A 116 17.45 -5.89 -14.68
N ILE A 117 16.45 -5.16 -15.12
CA ILE A 117 16.51 -4.10 -16.12
C ILE A 117 16.51 -2.77 -15.38
N VAL A 118 17.59 -2.01 -15.48
CA VAL A 118 17.70 -0.72 -14.78
C VAL A 118 16.79 0.31 -15.43
N MET A 119 16.05 1.03 -14.59
CA MET A 119 15.48 2.33 -14.91
C MET A 119 16.04 3.35 -13.93
N ALA A 120 16.67 4.40 -14.45
CA ALA A 120 17.19 5.49 -13.65
C ALA A 120 16.09 6.46 -13.17
N ASN A 121 16.34 7.20 -12.09
CA ASN A 121 15.43 8.25 -11.63
C ASN A 121 15.05 9.20 -12.78
N GLY A 122 13.77 9.43 -13.01
CA GLY A 122 13.24 10.28 -14.08
C GLY A 122 13.08 9.59 -15.44
N GLU A 123 13.56 8.36 -15.59
CA GLU A 123 13.43 7.60 -16.84
C GLU A 123 11.98 7.16 -17.08
N ARG A 124 11.59 7.15 -18.35
CA ARG A 124 10.29 6.67 -18.82
C ARG A 124 10.48 5.62 -19.88
N GLY A 125 9.60 4.64 -19.91
CA GLY A 125 9.63 3.60 -20.92
C GLY A 125 8.45 2.64 -20.80
N SER A 126 8.43 1.62 -21.64
CA SER A 126 7.40 0.58 -21.58
C SER A 126 8.05 -0.80 -21.40
N LYS A 127 7.52 -1.62 -20.52
CA LYS A 127 7.92 -3.02 -20.31
C LYS A 127 6.67 -3.89 -20.25
N ALA A 128 6.71 -5.03 -20.92
CA ALA A 128 5.56 -5.94 -21.04
C ALA A 128 4.26 -5.27 -21.56
N GLY A 129 4.39 -4.15 -22.31
CA GLY A 129 3.24 -3.35 -22.79
C GLY A 129 2.63 -2.44 -21.71
N ILE A 130 3.35 -2.16 -20.63
CA ILE A 130 2.94 -1.27 -19.53
C ILE A 130 3.88 -0.08 -19.51
N ASP A 131 3.32 1.13 -19.57
CA ASP A 131 4.08 2.37 -19.46
C ASP A 131 4.49 2.59 -18.00
N ILE A 132 5.78 2.92 -17.81
CA ILE A 132 6.43 3.07 -16.49
C ILE A 132 7.21 4.39 -16.48
N GLU A 133 7.08 5.14 -15.37
CA GLU A 133 7.93 6.28 -15.05
C GLU A 133 8.67 5.96 -13.73
N ALA A 134 9.98 6.02 -13.72
CA ALA A 134 10.79 5.87 -12.50
C ALA A 134 10.89 7.23 -11.80
N ILE A 135 10.34 7.33 -10.62
CA ILE A 135 10.30 8.56 -9.81
C ILE A 135 11.41 8.52 -8.79
N PRO A 136 12.21 9.59 -8.61
CA PRO A 136 13.21 9.64 -7.55
C PRO A 136 12.59 9.38 -6.18
N ALA A 137 13.17 8.44 -5.43
CA ALA A 137 12.78 8.11 -4.06
C ALA A 137 13.99 8.33 -3.14
N TYR A 138 13.90 9.30 -2.20
CA TYR A 138 15.02 9.64 -1.33
C TYR A 138 14.60 10.43 -0.09
N ASP A 139 15.55 10.58 0.85
CA ASP A 139 15.38 11.31 2.10
C ASP A 139 15.83 12.77 1.95
N ILE A 140 15.05 13.71 2.51
CA ILE A 140 15.34 15.15 2.50
C ILE A 140 15.49 15.78 3.90
N ILE A 141 15.06 15.08 4.97
CA ILE A 141 15.27 15.56 6.34
C ILE A 141 16.79 15.57 6.61
N PRO A 142 17.32 16.63 7.23
CA PRO A 142 18.74 16.73 7.56
C PRO A 142 19.24 15.54 8.38
N GLY A 143 20.44 15.09 8.08
CA GLY A 143 21.09 13.92 8.68
C GLY A 143 21.70 13.03 7.61
N GLU A 144 22.30 11.90 8.00
CA GLU A 144 22.73 10.91 7.02
C GLU A 144 21.50 10.24 6.40
N PRO A 145 21.29 10.37 5.08
CA PRO A 145 20.14 9.75 4.44
C PRO A 145 20.34 8.23 4.35
N SER A 146 19.34 7.46 4.79
CA SER A 146 19.29 6.02 4.54
C SER A 146 19.04 5.73 3.05
N HIS A 147 18.35 6.68 2.39
CA HIS A 147 18.00 6.62 0.97
C HIS A 147 18.52 7.88 0.28
N PRO A 148 19.82 7.93 -0.10
CA PRO A 148 20.33 9.06 -0.87
C PRO A 148 19.69 9.12 -2.26
N LYS A 149 19.58 10.30 -2.84
CA LYS A 149 19.05 10.50 -4.19
C LYS A 149 19.82 9.66 -5.21
N GLY A 150 19.09 8.97 -6.10
CA GLY A 150 19.67 8.10 -7.12
C GLY A 150 19.78 6.63 -6.70
N LYS A 151 19.55 6.30 -5.41
CA LYS A 151 19.60 4.92 -4.92
C LYS A 151 18.32 4.14 -5.22
N SER A 152 17.17 4.72 -4.92
CA SER A 152 15.87 4.06 -4.94
C SER A 152 14.92 4.72 -5.93
N ASN A 153 13.91 3.99 -6.38
CA ASN A 153 12.83 4.48 -7.23
C ASN A 153 11.47 4.30 -6.55
N GLY A 154 10.60 5.30 -6.72
CA GLY A 154 9.18 5.05 -6.85
C GLY A 154 8.85 4.76 -8.33
N TYR A 155 7.64 4.29 -8.60
CA TYR A 155 7.18 4.04 -9.96
C TYR A 155 5.77 4.59 -10.18
N VAL A 156 5.53 5.19 -11.34
CA VAL A 156 4.17 5.40 -11.85
C VAL A 156 3.97 4.45 -13.01
N ILE A 157 2.90 3.64 -12.96
CA ILE A 157 2.45 2.83 -14.08
C ILE A 157 1.12 3.34 -14.62
N THR A 158 0.87 3.14 -15.91
CA THR A 158 -0.40 3.51 -16.53
C THR A 158 -1.13 2.26 -17.01
N LEU A 159 -2.35 2.05 -16.51
CA LEU A 159 -3.21 0.91 -16.84
C LEU A 159 -4.62 1.41 -17.12
N GLY A 160 -5.17 1.10 -18.30
CA GLY A 160 -6.53 1.50 -18.66
C GLY A 160 -6.81 3.00 -18.51
N GLY A 161 -5.80 3.84 -18.79
CA GLY A 161 -5.87 5.30 -18.64
C GLY A 161 -5.72 5.80 -17.19
N LYS A 162 -5.53 4.90 -16.21
CA LYS A 162 -5.31 5.23 -14.80
C LYS A 162 -3.83 5.22 -14.46
N ARG A 163 -3.36 6.25 -13.74
CA ARG A 163 -1.99 6.38 -13.28
C ARG A 163 -1.90 5.94 -11.82
N ILE A 164 -1.07 4.93 -11.55
CA ILE A 164 -0.88 4.35 -10.23
C ILE A 164 0.55 4.62 -9.77
N TYR A 165 0.70 5.32 -8.66
CA TYR A 165 1.99 5.66 -8.08
C TYR A 165 2.33 4.77 -6.88
N PHE A 166 3.49 4.13 -6.94
CA PHE A 166 4.13 3.41 -5.83
C PHE A 166 5.32 4.24 -5.37
N ALA A 167 5.26 4.77 -4.17
CA ALA A 167 6.29 5.70 -3.70
C ALA A 167 7.65 5.04 -3.43
N GLY A 168 7.68 3.75 -3.09
CA GLY A 168 8.85 3.14 -2.48
C GLY A 168 9.09 3.73 -1.08
N VAL A 169 10.35 3.79 -0.66
CA VAL A 169 10.75 4.44 0.61
C VAL A 169 11.28 5.82 0.29
N THR A 170 10.45 6.84 0.46
CA THR A 170 10.80 8.24 0.15
C THR A 170 10.10 9.21 1.08
N GLU A 171 10.68 10.36 1.25
CA GLU A 171 9.95 11.52 1.76
C GLU A 171 9.19 12.21 0.62
N CYS A 172 8.43 13.28 0.94
CA CYS A 172 7.68 14.02 -0.06
C CYS A 172 8.59 14.99 -0.83
N VAL A 173 9.47 14.43 -1.62
CA VAL A 173 10.48 15.15 -2.41
C VAL A 173 9.86 16.02 -3.50
N PRO A 174 10.57 17.05 -4.03
CA PRO A 174 10.02 17.94 -5.06
C PRO A 174 9.46 17.21 -6.28
N GLU A 175 10.12 16.15 -6.73
CA GLU A 175 9.70 15.32 -7.87
C GLU A 175 8.36 14.63 -7.61
N VAL A 176 8.15 14.14 -6.38
CA VAL A 176 6.86 13.55 -5.98
C VAL A 176 5.77 14.63 -5.94
N ARG A 177 6.06 15.80 -5.35
CA ARG A 177 5.12 16.94 -5.32
C ARG A 177 4.77 17.46 -6.72
N ALA A 178 5.65 17.24 -7.70
CA ALA A 178 5.44 17.65 -9.08
C ALA A 178 4.56 16.68 -9.88
N LEU A 179 4.29 15.46 -9.37
CA LEU A 179 3.43 14.50 -10.06
C LEU A 179 2.01 15.05 -10.23
N ARG A 180 1.38 14.75 -11.36
CA ARG A 180 0.02 15.17 -11.68
C ARG A 180 -0.79 14.01 -12.24
N GLY A 181 -2.11 14.08 -12.06
CA GLY A 181 -3.02 13.08 -12.63
C GLY A 181 -2.83 11.68 -12.07
N ILE A 182 -2.43 11.57 -10.80
CA ILE A 182 -2.35 10.29 -10.10
C ILE A 182 -3.76 9.89 -9.67
N ASP A 183 -4.23 8.73 -10.11
CA ASP A 183 -5.53 8.18 -9.71
C ASP A 183 -5.42 7.39 -8.39
N VAL A 184 -4.36 6.58 -8.26
CA VAL A 184 -4.10 5.77 -7.05
C VAL A 184 -2.66 6.00 -6.59
N ALA A 185 -2.45 6.21 -5.30
CA ALA A 185 -1.14 6.37 -4.72
C ALA A 185 -0.92 5.40 -3.56
N PHE A 186 0.25 4.75 -3.53
CA PHE A 186 0.77 4.02 -2.37
C PHE A 186 1.83 4.89 -1.72
N VAL A 187 1.59 5.34 -0.49
CA VAL A 187 2.44 6.33 0.21
C VAL A 187 2.97 5.72 1.50
N PRO A 188 4.30 5.74 1.73
CA PRO A 188 4.87 5.17 2.94
C PRO A 188 4.50 5.99 4.17
N LEU A 189 4.34 5.28 5.30
CA LEU A 189 4.02 5.87 6.58
C LEU A 189 5.03 5.41 7.63
N ASN A 190 5.43 6.31 8.54
CA ASN A 190 6.31 5.97 9.66
C ASN A 190 7.64 5.30 9.25
N ILE A 191 8.26 5.74 8.16
CA ILE A 191 9.60 5.25 7.80
C ILE A 191 10.64 5.67 8.84
N PRO A 192 11.78 4.95 8.95
CA PRO A 192 12.77 5.19 10.00
C PRO A 192 13.20 6.65 10.15
N LEU A 193 13.67 7.01 11.34
CA LEU A 193 14.12 8.36 11.73
C LEU A 193 12.98 9.40 11.72
N GLN A 194 11.77 9.01 12.07
CA GLN A 194 10.57 9.87 12.14
C GLN A 194 10.21 10.55 10.81
N ARG A 195 10.57 9.93 9.70
CA ARG A 195 10.20 10.39 8.37
C ARG A 195 8.80 9.92 8.01
N MET A 196 8.15 10.64 7.13
CA MET A 196 6.78 10.35 6.66
C MET A 196 5.84 10.01 7.83
N THR A 197 5.87 10.85 8.86
CA THR A 197 4.84 10.80 9.91
C THR A 197 3.44 10.90 9.30
N PRO A 198 2.37 10.49 9.98
CA PRO A 198 1.01 10.61 9.46
C PRO A 198 0.69 12.00 8.90
N ALA A 199 1.15 13.06 9.56
CA ALA A 199 0.96 14.44 9.10
C ALA A 199 1.76 14.73 7.82
N ALA A 200 3.05 14.36 7.78
CA ALA A 200 3.91 14.57 6.61
C ALA A 200 3.40 13.80 5.38
N ALA A 201 2.97 12.56 5.58
CA ALA A 201 2.39 11.74 4.52
C ALA A 201 1.07 12.35 4.01
N ALA A 202 0.21 12.84 4.90
CA ALA A 202 -1.03 13.50 4.51
C ALA A 202 -0.78 14.79 3.70
N GLU A 203 0.21 15.61 4.08
CA GLU A 203 0.62 16.78 3.28
C GLU A 203 1.13 16.39 1.89
N CYS A 204 1.83 15.28 1.78
CA CYS A 204 2.25 14.72 0.50
C CYS A 204 1.04 14.33 -0.36
N VAL A 205 0.07 13.62 0.22
CA VAL A 205 -1.17 13.23 -0.46
C VAL A 205 -1.98 14.44 -0.91
N LYS A 206 -2.07 15.49 -0.09
CA LYS A 206 -2.72 16.75 -0.47
C LYS A 206 -2.04 17.43 -1.67
N ALA A 207 -0.72 17.30 -1.81
CA ALA A 207 0.03 17.80 -2.97
C ALA A 207 -0.20 16.96 -4.23
N LEU A 208 -0.23 15.62 -4.08
CA LEU A 208 -0.47 14.66 -5.16
C LEU A 208 -1.91 14.67 -5.66
N ARG A 209 -2.88 14.86 -4.74
CA ARG A 209 -4.33 14.80 -5.01
C ARG A 209 -4.78 13.55 -5.75
N PRO A 210 -4.44 12.33 -5.31
CA PRO A 210 -4.96 11.12 -5.93
C PRO A 210 -6.46 10.96 -5.64
N ALA A 211 -7.18 10.17 -6.43
CA ALA A 211 -8.55 9.79 -6.09
C ALA A 211 -8.56 8.80 -4.91
N VAL A 212 -7.61 7.87 -4.89
CA VAL A 212 -7.46 6.84 -3.86
C VAL A 212 -6.03 6.83 -3.34
N VAL A 213 -5.86 6.71 -2.02
CA VAL A 213 -4.55 6.50 -1.38
C VAL A 213 -4.55 5.28 -0.49
N TYR A 214 -3.47 4.50 -0.57
CA TYR A 214 -3.12 3.41 0.34
C TYR A 214 -1.92 3.83 1.17
N PRO A 215 -2.05 3.99 2.51
CA PRO A 215 -0.88 4.00 3.37
C PRO A 215 -0.26 2.60 3.35
N TYR A 216 1.05 2.51 3.22
CA TYR A 216 1.78 1.24 3.22
C TYR A 216 3.15 1.38 3.88
N HIS A 217 3.92 0.32 4.01
CA HIS A 217 5.27 0.33 4.61
C HIS A 217 5.32 0.93 6.03
N TYR A 218 4.21 0.86 6.79
CA TYR A 218 4.07 1.47 8.12
C TYR A 218 4.37 0.52 9.27
N ASP A 219 4.73 -0.69 8.98
CA ASP A 219 4.70 -1.83 9.89
C ASP A 219 6.06 -2.48 10.07
N GLN A 220 7.11 -1.68 10.03
CA GLN A 220 8.52 -2.10 10.16
C GLN A 220 8.72 -3.10 11.32
N VAL A 221 8.06 -2.85 12.44
CA VAL A 221 8.11 -3.72 13.61
C VAL A 221 7.46 -5.06 13.36
N TYR A 222 6.31 -5.09 12.67
CA TYR A 222 5.64 -6.33 12.34
C TYR A 222 6.46 -7.15 11.34
N ALA A 223 6.95 -6.51 10.28
CA ALA A 223 7.85 -7.12 9.32
C ALA A 223 9.12 -7.68 9.98
N ALA A 224 9.74 -6.92 10.89
CA ALA A 224 10.89 -7.38 11.66
C ALA A 224 10.56 -8.60 12.52
N ARG A 225 9.37 -8.69 13.12
CA ARG A 225 8.93 -9.85 13.91
C ARG A 225 8.65 -11.09 13.06
N LEU A 226 8.18 -10.94 11.84
CA LEU A 226 8.03 -12.06 10.91
C LEU A 226 9.37 -12.69 10.58
N VAL A 227 10.41 -11.86 10.43
CA VAL A 227 11.80 -12.34 10.18
C VAL A 227 12.46 -12.87 11.45
N ASN A 228 12.24 -12.19 12.59
CA ASN A 228 12.81 -12.54 13.88
C ASN A 228 11.77 -12.37 14.99
N PRO A 229 11.08 -13.45 15.41
CA PRO A 229 10.07 -13.39 16.46
C PRO A 229 10.56 -12.86 17.82
N ARG A 230 11.89 -12.84 18.02
CA ARG A 230 12.52 -12.31 19.24
C ARG A 230 12.88 -10.83 19.13
N ALA A 231 12.70 -10.20 17.97
CA ALA A 231 12.97 -8.79 17.80
C ALA A 231 12.06 -7.99 18.77
N THR A 232 12.67 -7.17 19.60
CA THR A 232 11.95 -6.20 20.43
C THR A 232 11.36 -5.14 19.50
N ALA A 233 10.06 -4.92 19.63
CA ALA A 233 9.41 -3.87 18.88
C ALA A 233 9.86 -2.52 19.43
N GLU A 234 10.66 -1.78 18.68
CA GLU A 234 10.62 -0.33 18.82
C GLU A 234 9.24 0.13 18.31
N GLY A 235 8.58 0.97 19.08
CA GLY A 235 7.32 1.55 18.66
C GLY A 235 7.47 2.28 17.31
N PRO A 236 6.39 2.46 16.55
CA PRO A 236 6.45 3.28 15.34
C PRO A 236 7.01 4.66 15.66
N ALA A 237 7.60 5.30 14.65
CA ALA A 237 8.15 6.65 14.79
C ALA A 237 7.13 7.58 15.45
N GLY A 238 7.56 8.31 16.49
CA GLY A 238 6.69 9.22 17.25
C GLY A 238 5.82 8.59 18.34
N GLY A 239 6.04 7.30 18.72
CA GLY A 239 5.34 6.65 19.84
C GLY A 239 3.89 6.25 19.58
N LEU A 240 3.38 6.43 18.36
CA LEU A 240 2.05 5.99 17.96
C LEU A 240 2.06 4.49 17.61
N THR A 241 0.99 3.78 17.96
CA THR A 241 0.75 2.44 17.41
C THR A 241 0.42 2.52 15.92
N VAL A 242 0.50 1.39 15.20
CA VAL A 242 0.07 1.32 13.79
C VAL A 242 -1.37 1.83 13.64
N ALA A 243 -2.29 1.38 14.48
CA ALA A 243 -3.70 1.81 14.44
C ALA A 243 -3.86 3.32 14.67
N GLN A 244 -3.11 3.89 15.62
CA GLN A 244 -3.12 5.34 15.87
C GLN A 244 -2.51 6.12 14.71
N SER A 245 -1.45 5.62 14.08
CA SER A 245 -0.84 6.24 12.90
C SER A 245 -1.79 6.27 11.71
N LEU A 246 -2.45 5.13 11.42
CA LEU A 246 -3.45 5.04 10.35
C LEU A 246 -4.64 5.96 10.63
N GLN A 247 -5.10 6.03 11.89
CA GLN A 247 -6.17 6.94 12.27
C GLN A 247 -5.76 8.41 12.12
N ALA A 248 -4.58 8.80 12.58
CA ALA A 248 -4.05 10.15 12.45
C ALA A 248 -3.89 10.55 10.96
N PHE A 249 -3.46 9.62 10.11
CA PHE A 249 -3.37 9.84 8.66
C PHE A 249 -4.76 10.09 8.04
N ARG A 250 -5.76 9.26 8.36
CA ARG A 250 -7.15 9.48 7.91
C ARG A 250 -7.70 10.81 8.38
N ASP A 251 -7.47 11.16 9.66
CA ASP A 251 -7.95 12.41 10.24
C ASP A 251 -7.32 13.63 9.58
N ALA A 252 -6.04 13.56 9.23
CA ALA A 252 -5.33 14.63 8.52
C ALA A 252 -5.80 14.83 7.07
N LEU A 253 -6.45 13.82 6.47
CA LEU A 253 -7.05 13.89 5.12
C LEU A 253 -8.57 14.16 5.14
N ARG A 254 -9.16 14.27 6.33
CA ARG A 254 -10.61 14.55 6.47
C ARG A 254 -10.97 15.86 5.77
N GLY A 255 -12.06 15.86 5.02
CA GLY A 255 -12.51 17.02 4.24
C GLY A 255 -11.79 17.23 2.91
N THR A 256 -10.83 16.36 2.54
CA THR A 256 -10.30 16.28 1.18
C THR A 256 -11.14 15.31 0.34
N PRO A 257 -11.10 15.39 -1.00
CA PRO A 257 -11.81 14.43 -1.86
C PRO A 257 -11.07 13.08 -2.00
N VAL A 258 -9.98 12.86 -1.27
CA VAL A 258 -9.15 11.66 -1.36
C VAL A 258 -9.79 10.52 -0.56
N GLU A 259 -10.07 9.40 -1.22
CA GLU A 259 -10.49 8.17 -0.54
C GLU A 259 -9.26 7.47 0.08
N VAL A 260 -9.26 7.26 1.39
CA VAL A 260 -8.22 6.49 2.07
C VAL A 260 -8.66 5.04 2.19
N ARG A 261 -7.91 4.13 1.61
CA ARG A 261 -8.09 2.68 1.74
C ARG A 261 -6.95 2.10 2.55
N ASP A 262 -7.24 1.47 3.68
CA ASP A 262 -6.20 0.89 4.54
C ASP A 262 -5.50 -0.31 3.88
N GLY A 263 -6.15 -1.00 2.96
CA GLY A 263 -5.67 -2.25 2.40
C GLY A 263 -5.71 -3.40 3.43
N ASN A 264 -5.59 -4.62 2.96
CA ASN A 264 -5.49 -5.79 3.84
C ASN A 264 -4.08 -6.38 3.75
N TRP A 265 -3.13 -5.64 4.28
CA TRP A 265 -1.70 -5.98 4.25
C TRP A 265 -1.36 -7.22 5.09
N TYR A 266 -2.18 -7.52 6.09
CA TYR A 266 -1.97 -8.63 7.03
C TYR A 266 -3.31 -9.30 7.30
N PRO A 267 -3.72 -10.24 6.45
CA PRO A 267 -4.93 -11.00 6.73
C PRO A 267 -4.77 -11.70 8.09
N VAL A 268 -5.70 -11.44 9.00
CA VAL A 268 -5.73 -12.11 10.30
C VAL A 268 -5.95 -13.60 10.02
N THR A 269 -4.91 -14.41 10.18
CA THR A 269 -5.06 -15.85 10.28
C THR A 269 -5.79 -16.11 11.58
N THR A 270 -7.09 -16.33 11.50
CA THR A 270 -7.84 -16.95 12.59
C THR A 270 -7.26 -18.36 12.75
N THR A 271 -6.32 -18.52 13.67
CA THR A 271 -5.97 -19.83 14.19
C THR A 271 -7.26 -20.44 14.73
N ARG A 272 -7.74 -21.49 14.08
CA ARG A 272 -8.79 -22.38 14.59
C ARG A 272 -8.22 -23.23 15.72
#